data_6a888615a19c1bdb156c3ee631f1493d
#
_entry.id   6a888615a19c1bdb156c3ee631f1493d
#
_cell.length_a   1.000
_cell.length_b   1.000
_cell.length_c   1.000
_cell.angle_alpha   90.00
_cell.angle_beta   90.00
_cell.angle_gamma   90.00
#
_symmetry.space_group_name_H-M   'P 1'
#
loop_
_entity.id
_entity.type
_entity.pdbx_description
1 polymer ?
#
loop_
_entity_poly.entity_id
_entity_poly.type
_entity_poly.pdbx_seq_one_letter_code
_entity_poly.pdbx_strand_id
1 'polypeptide(L)'
;MALKELKGQGHWPTLLAAFLYFDFSFMVWTMMGPLATEIAESLKATQNFIMSADQSATLVAVPVLAGAILRVVLGFFVDRVGAKKTALVSQFIVVLGLFFAYYKGDTITYDELLGVAFILGFAGASFAVALPQAGQWYPPKLQGVVLGLAGAGNIGVVIDFIFAPKIAEIWG
;
A
#
# COMPACT_ATOMS: atom_id res chain seq x y z
N MET A 1 31.48 -1.79 -1.88
CA MET A 1 31.60 -3.06 -2.61
C MET A 1 30.23 -3.56 -3.07
N ALA A 2 29.26 -3.71 -2.19
CA ALA A 2 27.92 -4.24 -2.52
C ALA A 2 27.14 -3.52 -3.66
N LEU A 3 27.13 -2.20 -3.73
CA LEU A 3 26.39 -1.46 -4.78
C LEU A 3 26.95 -1.65 -6.20
N LYS A 4 28.26 -1.82 -6.35
CA LYS A 4 28.88 -2.13 -7.66
C LYS A 4 28.55 -3.56 -8.10
N GLU A 5 28.51 -4.49 -7.16
CA GLU A 5 28.16 -5.89 -7.42
C GLU A 5 26.68 -6.03 -7.78
N LEU A 6 25.78 -5.28 -7.10
CA LEU A 6 24.35 -5.24 -7.43
C LEU A 6 24.09 -4.76 -8.87
N LYS A 7 24.81 -3.72 -9.33
CA LYS A 7 24.67 -3.21 -10.71
C LYS A 7 25.24 -4.17 -11.77
N GLY A 8 26.25 -4.98 -11.41
CA GLY A 8 26.94 -5.87 -12.34
C GLY A 8 26.38 -7.30 -12.42
N GLN A 9 25.63 -7.75 -11.41
CA GLN A 9 25.20 -9.15 -11.29
C GLN A 9 23.67 -9.34 -11.30
N GLY A 10 22.90 -8.29 -11.58
CA GLY A 10 21.45 -8.33 -11.63
C GLY A 10 20.87 -7.15 -12.40
N HIS A 11 19.54 -7.00 -12.33
CA HIS A 11 18.84 -5.93 -13.04
C HIS A 11 18.41 -4.81 -12.06
N TRP A 12 19.28 -3.83 -11.87
CA TRP A 12 19.09 -2.71 -10.96
C TRP A 12 17.74 -1.97 -11.14
N PRO A 13 17.27 -1.70 -12.40
CA PRO A 13 15.98 -1.03 -12.57
C PRO A 13 14.81 -1.83 -11.99
N THR A 14 14.84 -3.17 -12.06
CA THR A 14 13.80 -4.00 -11.44
C THR A 14 13.83 -3.93 -9.91
N LEU A 15 15.01 -3.91 -9.31
CA LEU A 15 15.15 -3.74 -7.86
C LEU A 15 14.60 -2.38 -7.41
N LEU A 16 14.94 -1.31 -8.11
CA LEU A 16 14.42 0.02 -7.82
C LEU A 16 12.91 0.09 -8.01
N ALA A 17 12.39 -0.50 -9.09
CA ALA A 17 10.95 -0.56 -9.34
C ALA A 17 10.22 -1.36 -8.26
N ALA A 18 10.78 -2.47 -7.78
CA ALA A 18 10.21 -3.27 -6.69
C ALA A 18 10.21 -2.48 -5.37
N PHE A 19 11.30 -1.77 -5.06
CA PHE A 19 11.39 -0.89 -3.91
C PHE A 19 10.32 0.22 -3.96
N LEU A 20 10.25 0.99 -5.04
CA LEU A 20 9.29 2.09 -5.19
C LEU A 20 7.84 1.57 -5.19
N TYR A 21 7.57 0.46 -5.88
CA TYR A 21 6.25 -0.17 -5.86
C TYR A 21 5.82 -0.53 -4.44
N PHE A 22 6.72 -1.11 -3.66
CA PHE A 22 6.46 -1.48 -2.28
C PHE A 22 6.28 -0.25 -1.38
N ASP A 23 7.15 0.75 -1.52
CA ASP A 23 7.13 2.00 -0.76
C ASP A 23 5.80 2.75 -0.95
N PHE A 24 5.44 3.06 -2.21
CA PHE A 24 4.16 3.73 -2.50
C PHE A 24 2.94 2.89 -2.12
N SER A 25 3.00 1.57 -2.30
CA SER A 25 1.90 0.70 -1.89
C SER A 25 1.70 0.73 -0.38
N PHE A 26 2.77 0.75 0.40
CA PHE A 26 2.68 0.81 1.86
C PHE A 26 2.20 2.17 2.37
N MET A 27 2.57 3.27 1.73
CA MET A 27 1.97 4.58 2.01
C MET A 27 0.45 4.53 1.87
N VAL A 28 -0.04 4.05 0.72
CA VAL A 28 -1.48 3.95 0.45
C VAL A 28 -2.19 2.96 1.37
N TRP A 29 -1.53 1.84 1.70
CA TRP A 29 -2.12 0.82 2.59
C TRP A 29 -2.39 1.33 3.99
N THR A 30 -1.50 2.16 4.54
CA THR A 30 -1.57 2.63 5.94
C THR A 30 -2.31 3.96 6.09
N MET A 31 -2.67 4.62 4.99
CA MET A 31 -3.21 5.99 5.00
C MET A 31 -4.47 6.21 5.87
N MET A 32 -5.27 5.15 6.08
CA MET A 32 -6.45 5.24 6.97
C MET A 32 -6.07 5.52 8.43
N GLY A 33 -4.85 5.15 8.86
CA GLY A 33 -4.37 5.41 10.21
C GLY A 33 -4.13 6.90 10.47
N PRO A 34 -3.16 7.52 9.77
CA PRO A 34 -2.86 8.94 9.96
C PRO A 34 -4.01 9.88 9.58
N LEU A 35 -4.94 9.47 8.71
CA LEU A 35 -6.10 10.27 8.30
C LEU A 35 -7.38 9.98 9.09
N ALA A 36 -7.35 9.11 10.10
CA ALA A 36 -8.56 8.70 10.83
C ALA A 36 -9.28 9.87 11.50
N THR A 37 -8.54 10.86 12.01
CA THR A 37 -9.10 12.05 12.67
C THR A 37 -9.78 12.96 11.65
N GLU A 38 -9.12 13.25 10.54
CA GLU A 38 -9.63 14.10 9.47
C GLU A 38 -10.87 13.48 8.83
N ILE A 39 -10.87 12.17 8.61
CA ILE A 39 -12.04 11.43 8.12
C ILE A 39 -13.20 11.54 9.10
N ALA A 40 -12.96 11.40 10.41
CA ALA A 40 -14.00 11.52 11.44
C ALA A 40 -14.60 12.94 11.48
N GLU A 41 -13.76 13.96 11.37
CA GLU A 41 -14.19 15.36 11.34
C GLU A 41 -14.98 15.69 10.06
N SER A 42 -14.53 15.20 8.91
CA SER A 42 -15.22 15.35 7.64
C SER A 42 -16.61 14.70 7.67
N LEU A 43 -16.74 13.45 8.11
CA LEU A 43 -18.03 12.76 8.24
C LEU A 43 -18.98 13.48 9.21
N LYS A 44 -18.44 14.04 10.30
CA LYS A 44 -19.23 14.84 11.24
C LYS A 44 -19.71 16.14 10.62
N ALA A 45 -18.86 16.84 9.89
CA ALA A 45 -19.19 18.13 9.27
C ALA A 45 -20.16 17.99 8.12
N THR A 46 -19.99 17.00 7.26
CA THR A 46 -20.76 16.85 6.01
C THR A 46 -22.03 16.06 6.17
N GLN A 47 -22.04 15.05 7.05
CA GLN A 47 -23.16 14.10 7.19
C GLN A 47 -23.74 14.05 8.60
N ASN A 48 -23.23 14.86 9.53
CA ASN A 48 -23.57 14.80 10.94
C ASN A 48 -23.38 13.40 11.57
N PHE A 49 -22.43 12.61 11.01
CA PHE A 49 -22.10 11.26 11.45
C PHE A 49 -20.94 11.32 12.45
N ILE A 50 -21.22 10.93 13.69
CA ILE A 50 -20.21 10.89 14.74
C ILE A 50 -19.63 9.48 14.79
N MET A 51 -18.39 9.32 14.30
CA MET A 51 -17.68 8.05 14.31
C MET A 51 -17.28 7.66 15.73
N SER A 52 -17.68 6.47 16.18
CA SER A 52 -17.26 5.93 17.48
C SER A 52 -15.80 5.47 17.45
N ALA A 53 -15.21 5.29 18.64
CA ALA A 53 -13.85 4.75 18.77
C ALA A 53 -13.69 3.37 18.10
N ASP A 54 -14.70 2.50 18.23
CA ASP A 54 -14.71 1.18 17.60
C ASP A 54 -14.79 1.27 16.06
N GLN A 55 -15.55 2.21 15.55
CA GLN A 55 -15.64 2.47 14.10
C GLN A 55 -14.32 3.01 13.56
N SER A 56 -13.65 3.92 14.27
CA SER A 56 -12.33 4.41 13.90
C SER A 56 -11.29 3.29 13.90
N ALA A 57 -11.28 2.47 14.95
CA ALA A 57 -10.39 1.31 15.03
C ALA A 57 -10.66 0.29 13.90
N THR A 58 -11.93 0.06 13.57
CA THR A 58 -12.32 -0.83 12.46
C THR A 58 -11.84 -0.30 11.12
N LEU A 59 -12.01 1.00 10.85
CA LEU A 59 -11.55 1.64 9.61
C LEU A 59 -10.05 1.45 9.39
N VAL A 60 -9.25 1.56 10.46
CA VAL A 60 -7.79 1.34 10.42
C VAL A 60 -7.43 -0.14 10.32
N ALA A 61 -8.19 -1.02 10.97
CA ALA A 61 -7.91 -2.47 10.98
C ALA A 61 -8.26 -3.18 9.68
N VAL A 62 -9.31 -2.75 8.97
CA VAL A 62 -9.81 -3.40 7.75
C VAL A 62 -8.73 -3.53 6.67
N PRO A 63 -7.97 -2.48 6.28
CA PRO A 63 -6.93 -2.64 5.26
C PRO A 63 -5.82 -3.57 5.72
N VAL A 64 -5.50 -3.59 7.03
CA VAL A 64 -4.46 -4.46 7.60
C VAL A 64 -4.86 -5.93 7.47
N LEU A 65 -6.06 -6.26 7.89
CA LEU A 65 -6.60 -7.62 7.79
C LEU A 65 -6.77 -8.06 6.33
N ALA A 66 -7.33 -7.19 5.48
CA ALA A 66 -7.46 -7.46 4.06
C ALA A 66 -6.08 -7.70 3.41
N GLY A 67 -5.09 -6.87 3.73
CA GLY A 67 -3.72 -7.03 3.24
C GLY A 67 -3.10 -8.36 3.66
N ALA A 68 -3.33 -8.81 4.89
CA ALA A 68 -2.83 -10.10 5.36
C ALA A 68 -3.42 -11.28 4.55
N ILE A 69 -4.73 -11.27 4.30
CA ILE A 69 -5.42 -12.29 3.51
C ILE A 69 -4.99 -12.23 2.04
N LEU A 70 -4.98 -11.03 1.46
CA LEU A 70 -4.66 -10.82 0.05
C LEU A 70 -3.20 -11.14 -0.29
N ARG A 71 -2.26 -11.14 0.68
CA ARG A 71 -0.88 -11.63 0.47
C ARG A 71 -0.85 -13.08 -0.01
N VAL A 72 -1.69 -13.92 0.54
CA VAL A 72 -1.79 -15.32 0.11
C VAL A 72 -2.32 -15.41 -1.32
N VAL A 73 -3.38 -14.63 -1.62
CA VAL A 73 -3.99 -14.58 -2.95
C VAL A 73 -3.01 -14.05 -3.99
N LEU A 74 -2.37 -12.90 -3.74
CA LEU A 74 -1.42 -12.32 -4.68
C LEU A 74 -0.15 -13.16 -4.83
N GLY A 75 0.33 -13.83 -3.76
CA GLY A 75 1.44 -14.77 -3.86
C GLY A 75 1.15 -15.89 -4.85
N PHE A 76 -0.03 -16.48 -4.77
CA PHE A 76 -0.48 -17.50 -5.71
C PHE A 76 -0.53 -16.98 -7.17
N PHE A 77 -0.97 -15.74 -7.39
CA PHE A 77 -0.97 -15.14 -8.71
C PHE A 77 0.43 -14.81 -9.22
N VAL A 78 1.34 -14.40 -8.33
CA VAL A 78 2.75 -14.18 -8.69
C VAL A 78 3.37 -15.43 -9.27
N ASP A 79 3.12 -16.58 -8.66
CA ASP A 79 3.66 -17.87 -9.12
C ASP A 79 3.07 -18.32 -10.47
N ARG A 80 1.82 -17.94 -10.78
CA ARG A 80 1.13 -18.38 -12.01
C ARG A 80 1.24 -17.43 -13.18
N VAL A 81 1.07 -16.13 -12.95
CA VAL A 81 1.02 -15.13 -14.03
C VAL A 81 2.21 -14.17 -14.01
N GLY A 82 3.04 -14.26 -12.96
CA GLY A 82 4.25 -13.47 -12.78
C GLY A 82 4.03 -12.17 -12.00
N ALA A 83 5.09 -11.73 -11.33
CA ALA A 83 5.06 -10.58 -10.40
C ALA A 83 4.61 -9.28 -11.09
N LYS A 84 5.12 -8.97 -12.29
CA LYS A 84 4.79 -7.72 -12.99
C LYS A 84 3.29 -7.59 -13.30
N LYS A 85 2.65 -8.64 -13.80
CA LYS A 85 1.21 -8.61 -14.13
C LYS A 85 0.38 -8.51 -12.85
N THR A 86 0.74 -9.27 -11.82
CA THR A 86 0.07 -9.24 -10.52
C THR A 86 0.18 -7.86 -9.89
N ALA A 87 1.37 -7.22 -9.91
CA ALA A 87 1.57 -5.85 -9.43
C ALA A 87 0.65 -4.85 -10.15
N LEU A 88 0.62 -4.88 -11.48
CA LEU A 88 -0.18 -3.93 -12.27
C LEU A 88 -1.67 -4.09 -12.01
N VAL A 89 -2.17 -5.32 -11.92
CA VAL A 89 -3.60 -5.58 -11.66
C VAL A 89 -3.98 -5.15 -10.25
N SER A 90 -3.17 -5.51 -9.23
CA SER A 90 -3.46 -5.11 -7.85
C SER A 90 -3.42 -3.59 -7.69
N GLN A 91 -2.44 -2.92 -8.30
CA GLN A 91 -2.34 -1.47 -8.22
C GLN A 91 -3.48 -0.77 -8.98
N PHE A 92 -3.92 -1.32 -10.09
CA PHE A 92 -5.09 -0.81 -10.81
C PHE A 92 -6.36 -0.87 -9.96
N ILE A 93 -6.58 -1.96 -9.22
CA ILE A 93 -7.71 -2.10 -8.28
C ILE A 93 -7.63 -1.04 -7.18
N VAL A 94 -6.44 -0.80 -6.62
CA VAL A 94 -6.22 0.24 -5.60
C VAL A 94 -6.54 1.63 -6.15
N VAL A 95 -6.05 1.95 -7.35
CA VAL A 95 -6.32 3.25 -8.01
C VAL A 95 -7.81 3.45 -8.24
N LEU A 96 -8.55 2.40 -8.65
CA LEU A 96 -10.01 2.49 -8.79
C LEU A 96 -10.70 2.77 -7.45
N GLY A 97 -10.25 2.15 -6.36
CA GLY A 97 -10.80 2.42 -5.02
C GLY A 97 -10.55 3.87 -4.57
N LEU A 98 -9.34 4.38 -4.78
CA LEU A 98 -9.01 5.77 -4.48
C LEU A 98 -9.76 6.75 -5.38
N PHE A 99 -9.92 6.43 -6.66
CA PHE A 99 -10.70 7.25 -7.58
C PHE A 99 -12.18 7.29 -7.18
N PHE A 100 -12.74 6.16 -6.73
CA PHE A 100 -14.10 6.11 -6.18
C PHE A 100 -14.23 7.01 -4.95
N ALA A 101 -13.29 6.94 -3.99
CA ALA A 101 -13.30 7.81 -2.82
C ALA A 101 -13.22 9.29 -3.20
N TYR A 102 -12.32 9.64 -4.13
CA TYR A 102 -12.19 11.00 -4.65
C TYR A 102 -13.47 11.50 -5.34
N TYR A 103 -14.11 10.66 -6.16
CA TYR A 103 -15.33 11.02 -6.87
C TYR A 103 -16.50 11.24 -5.91
N LYS A 104 -16.59 10.47 -4.85
CA LYS A 104 -17.61 10.61 -3.81
C LYS A 104 -17.39 11.86 -2.94
N GLY A 105 -16.14 12.23 -2.71
CA GLY A 105 -15.79 13.39 -1.87
C GLY A 105 -16.57 13.39 -0.56
N ASP A 106 -17.18 14.52 -0.24
CA ASP A 106 -17.95 14.73 1.01
C ASP A 106 -19.21 13.86 1.15
N THR A 107 -19.61 13.16 0.09
CA THR A 107 -20.81 12.29 0.11
C THR A 107 -20.47 10.83 0.44
N ILE A 108 -19.20 10.49 0.61
CA ILE A 108 -18.78 9.13 0.93
C ILE A 108 -19.25 8.73 2.33
N THR A 109 -19.96 7.61 2.41
CA THR A 109 -20.45 7.09 3.69
C THR A 109 -19.37 6.26 4.41
N TYR A 110 -19.57 6.04 5.71
CA TYR A 110 -18.67 5.17 6.50
C TYR A 110 -18.56 3.75 5.92
N ASP A 111 -19.66 3.15 5.45
CA ASP A 111 -19.64 1.80 4.87
C ASP A 111 -18.89 1.76 3.52
N GLU A 112 -19.02 2.82 2.72
CA GLU A 112 -18.24 2.97 1.48
C GLU A 112 -16.75 3.14 1.78
N LEU A 113 -16.40 3.88 2.83
CA LEU A 113 -15.02 4.00 3.31
C LEU A 113 -14.44 2.66 3.76
N LEU A 114 -15.23 1.81 4.44
CA LEU A 114 -14.81 0.45 4.76
C LEU A 114 -14.56 -0.38 3.50
N GLY A 115 -15.38 -0.22 2.46
CA GLY A 115 -15.16 -0.84 1.15
C GLY A 115 -13.84 -0.38 0.52
N VAL A 116 -13.56 0.92 0.54
CA VAL A 116 -12.29 1.48 0.07
C VAL A 116 -11.13 0.94 0.92
N ALA A 117 -11.25 0.95 2.24
CA ALA A 117 -10.25 0.40 3.16
C ALA A 117 -9.91 -1.06 2.86
N PHE A 118 -10.91 -1.89 2.55
CA PHE A 118 -10.69 -3.27 2.09
C PHE A 118 -9.89 -3.33 0.78
N ILE A 119 -10.23 -2.48 -0.19
CA ILE A 119 -9.50 -2.38 -1.48
C ILE A 119 -8.04 -1.97 -1.25
N LEU A 120 -7.75 -1.08 -0.30
CA LEU A 120 -6.38 -0.72 0.06
C LEU A 120 -5.56 -1.92 0.58
N GLY A 121 -6.20 -2.98 1.03
CA GLY A 121 -5.54 -4.25 1.36
C GLY A 121 -4.74 -4.85 0.19
N PHE A 122 -5.13 -4.61 -1.06
CA PHE A 122 -4.34 -5.00 -2.23
C PHE A 122 -2.97 -4.30 -2.25
N ALA A 123 -2.91 -3.05 -1.82
CA ALA A 123 -1.65 -2.34 -1.64
C ALA A 123 -0.80 -2.96 -0.52
N GLY A 124 -1.42 -3.34 0.61
CA GLY A 124 -0.73 -4.05 1.70
C GLY A 124 -0.20 -5.44 1.32
N ALA A 125 -0.80 -6.07 0.31
CA ALA A 125 -0.34 -7.34 -0.23
C ALA A 125 0.85 -7.22 -1.19
N SER A 126 1.30 -6.00 -1.54
CA SER A 126 2.43 -5.71 -2.44
C SER A 126 3.74 -6.38 -2.00
N PHE A 127 3.92 -6.64 -0.71
CA PHE A 127 5.05 -7.40 -0.18
C PHE A 127 5.21 -8.76 -0.86
N ALA A 128 4.12 -9.49 -1.07
CA ALA A 128 4.14 -10.80 -1.74
C ALA A 128 4.51 -10.72 -3.23
N VAL A 129 4.50 -9.53 -3.81
CA VAL A 129 4.82 -9.28 -5.21
C VAL A 129 6.21 -8.69 -5.38
N ALA A 130 6.55 -7.66 -4.58
CA ALA A 130 7.78 -6.90 -4.70
C ALA A 130 9.04 -7.73 -4.41
N LEU A 131 9.01 -8.54 -3.34
CA LEU A 131 10.17 -9.32 -2.94
C LEU A 131 10.54 -10.42 -3.96
N PRO A 132 9.60 -11.27 -4.42
CA PRO A 132 9.91 -12.22 -5.48
C PRO A 132 10.38 -11.52 -6.77
N GLN A 133 9.77 -10.39 -7.15
CA GLN A 133 10.19 -9.63 -8.31
C GLN A 133 11.64 -9.16 -8.21
N ALA A 134 12.06 -8.67 -7.06
CA ALA A 134 13.44 -8.26 -6.84
C ALA A 134 14.39 -9.46 -6.83
N GLY A 135 14.05 -10.52 -6.08
CA GLY A 135 14.90 -11.70 -5.90
C GLY A 135 15.19 -12.49 -7.17
N GLN A 136 14.22 -12.59 -8.09
CA GLN A 136 14.35 -13.35 -9.35
C GLN A 136 15.47 -12.85 -10.28
N TRP A 137 15.90 -11.61 -10.14
CA TRP A 137 16.91 -10.98 -11.00
C TRP A 137 18.33 -11.04 -10.43
N TYR A 138 18.52 -11.68 -9.28
CA TYR A 138 19.81 -11.69 -8.61
C TYR A 138 20.22 -13.10 -8.18
N PRO A 139 21.54 -13.41 -8.21
CA PRO A 139 22.04 -14.70 -7.78
C PRO A 139 21.82 -14.92 -6.28
N PRO A 140 21.74 -16.19 -5.82
CA PRO A 140 21.46 -16.53 -4.42
C PRO A 140 22.34 -15.82 -3.38
N LYS A 141 23.60 -15.60 -3.70
CA LYS A 141 24.56 -14.91 -2.83
C LYS A 141 24.23 -13.46 -2.51
N LEU A 142 23.44 -12.79 -3.37
CA LEU A 142 23.02 -11.40 -3.22
C LEU A 142 21.58 -11.25 -2.73
N GLN A 143 20.82 -12.32 -2.65
CA GLN A 143 19.39 -12.25 -2.30
C GLN A 143 19.12 -11.59 -0.95
N GLY A 144 19.92 -11.85 0.07
CA GLY A 144 19.77 -11.20 1.37
C GLY A 144 19.84 -9.67 1.29
N VAL A 145 20.80 -9.13 0.55
CA VAL A 145 20.93 -7.68 0.33
C VAL A 145 19.82 -7.15 -0.54
N VAL A 146 19.46 -7.86 -1.60
CA VAL A 146 18.40 -7.47 -2.55
C VAL A 146 17.03 -7.42 -1.89
N LEU A 147 16.68 -8.46 -1.13
CA LEU A 147 15.42 -8.53 -0.41
C LEU A 147 15.37 -7.51 0.74
N GLY A 148 16.50 -7.26 1.40
CA GLY A 148 16.63 -6.20 2.40
C GLY A 148 16.41 -4.81 1.80
N LEU A 149 16.99 -4.52 0.63
CA LEU A 149 16.78 -3.25 -0.08
C LEU A 149 15.35 -3.10 -0.58
N ALA A 150 14.76 -4.15 -1.18
CA ALA A 150 13.37 -4.12 -1.60
C ALA A 150 12.43 -3.93 -0.39
N GLY A 151 12.69 -4.64 0.72
CA GLY A 151 11.92 -4.55 1.95
C GLY A 151 12.07 -3.20 2.69
N ALA A 152 13.13 -2.44 2.41
CA ALA A 152 13.30 -1.08 2.93
C ALA A 152 12.20 -0.11 2.44
N GLY A 153 11.40 -0.48 1.42
CA GLY A 153 10.17 0.23 1.02
C GLY A 153 9.12 0.36 2.13
N ASN A 154 9.30 -0.31 3.28
CA ASN A 154 8.53 -0.01 4.49
C ASN A 154 8.68 1.44 4.99
N ILE A 155 9.67 2.19 4.52
CA ILE A 155 9.84 3.61 4.84
C ILE A 155 8.64 4.45 4.39
N GLY A 156 7.90 3.99 3.37
CA GLY A 156 6.66 4.60 2.92
C GLY A 156 5.64 4.81 4.03
N VAL A 157 5.55 3.89 4.99
CA VAL A 157 4.69 4.05 6.19
C VAL A 157 5.08 5.30 6.98
N VAL A 158 6.38 5.52 7.19
CA VAL A 158 6.87 6.69 7.94
C VAL A 158 6.57 7.98 7.19
N ILE A 159 6.75 7.96 5.86
CA ILE A 159 6.43 9.09 4.99
C ILE A 159 4.94 9.42 5.07
N ASP A 160 4.09 8.41 4.99
CA ASP A 160 2.63 8.54 5.10
C ASP A 160 2.23 9.21 6.43
N PHE A 161 2.69 8.69 7.56
CA PHE A 161 2.37 9.23 8.89
C PHE A 161 2.84 10.68 9.11
N ILE A 162 3.88 11.12 8.42
CA ILE A 162 4.39 12.51 8.51
C ILE A 162 3.65 13.44 7.55
N PHE A 163 3.38 13.00 6.33
CA PHE A 163 2.91 13.88 5.25
C PHE A 163 1.40 13.83 5.02
N ALA A 164 0.72 12.66 5.21
CA ALA A 164 -0.69 12.55 4.91
C ALA A 164 -1.56 13.53 5.72
N PRO A 165 -1.39 13.70 7.06
CA PRO A 165 -2.16 14.68 7.81
C PRO A 165 -1.91 16.12 7.34
N LYS A 166 -0.64 16.47 7.05
CA LYS A 166 -0.30 17.81 6.57
C LYS A 166 -0.90 18.13 5.21
N ILE A 167 -0.98 17.12 4.33
CA ILE A 167 -1.63 17.28 3.03
C ILE A 167 -3.13 17.47 3.22
N ALA A 168 -3.74 16.72 4.12
CA ALA A 168 -5.16 16.87 4.45
C ALA A 168 -5.49 18.26 5.04
N GLU A 169 -4.64 18.81 5.91
CA GLU A 169 -4.81 20.19 6.43
C GLU A 169 -4.79 21.25 5.32
N ILE A 170 -4.02 21.05 4.23
CA ILE A 170 -3.84 22.05 3.17
C ILE A 170 -4.91 21.93 2.08
N TRP A 171 -5.34 20.70 1.78
CA TRP A 171 -6.15 20.38 0.61
C TRP A 171 -7.48 19.70 0.93
N GLY A 172 -7.71 19.34 2.20
CA GLY A 172 -8.85 18.55 2.69
C GLY A 172 -10.11 19.32 3.05
#